data_b827354ded627a21c34d8e3448b777a1
#
_entry.id   b827354ded627a21c34d8e3448b777a1
#
_cell.length_a   1.000
_cell.length_b   1.000
_cell.length_c   1.000
_cell.angle_alpha   90.00
_cell.angle_beta   90.00
_cell.angle_gamma   90.00
#
_symmetry.space_group_name_H-M   'P 1'
#
loop_
_entity.id
_entity.type
_entity.pdbx_description
1 polymer ?
#
loop_
_entity_poly.entity_id
_entity_poly.type
_entity_poly.pdbx_seq_one_letter_code
_entity_poly.pdbx_strand_id
1 'polypeptide(L)'
;QAASVSDAMLWLAAGNPLQLAYALLNAQGQDRLTDALFRMKAEQMAHDYQAIFGSLAKEYGVTLVAGSIVLPAPMVKNGVLQVNDGPLYNVSQVFASDGTALGQPQRKVVPIIDEQGFTAASPASALKVVDTPAGRLGVLICADSWFPENYAALAGQHVDLLAVPAFLTGNGNWSKPWGGYNGAATPTDVDIKPGELTEGQAWQRMAMAGRINQGGAQAGITVFMRGQLWDLGSDGQSLVASQGQHALAAEGHGARLINLWL
;
A
#
# COMPACT_ATOMS: atom_id res chain seq x y z
N GLN A 1 -5.22 16.72 22.40
CA GLN A 1 -4.85 16.16 21.08
C GLN A 1 -3.79 15.08 21.31
N ALA A 2 -3.85 13.97 20.58
CA ALA A 2 -2.82 12.94 20.61
C ALA A 2 -1.49 13.50 20.10
N ALA A 3 -0.39 13.20 20.80
CA ALA A 3 0.94 13.61 20.39
C ALA A 3 1.67 12.53 19.57
N SER A 4 1.25 11.27 19.71
CA SER A 4 1.82 10.12 19.02
C SER A 4 0.73 9.20 18.47
N VAL A 5 1.11 8.26 17.61
CA VAL A 5 0.19 7.19 17.14
C VAL A 5 -0.29 6.36 18.32
N SER A 6 0.59 6.03 19.26
CA SER A 6 0.23 5.29 20.48
C SER A 6 -0.78 6.04 21.32
N ASP A 7 -0.61 7.36 21.52
CA ASP A 7 -1.59 8.20 22.21
C ASP A 7 -2.94 8.20 21.48
N ALA A 8 -2.93 8.31 20.14
CA ALA A 8 -4.15 8.28 19.36
C ALA A 8 -4.92 6.96 19.53
N MET A 9 -4.21 5.84 19.53
CA MET A 9 -4.79 4.51 19.78
C MET A 9 -5.37 4.41 21.21
N LEU A 10 -4.67 4.90 22.22
CA LEU A 10 -5.15 4.93 23.60
C LEU A 10 -6.42 5.79 23.75
N TRP A 11 -6.43 6.99 23.13
CA TRP A 11 -7.61 7.86 23.14
C TRP A 11 -8.80 7.22 22.43
N LEU A 12 -8.54 6.52 21.30
CA LEU A 12 -9.57 5.79 20.57
C LEU A 12 -10.18 4.69 21.44
N ALA A 13 -9.35 3.88 22.10
CA ALA A 13 -9.73 2.81 23.00
C ALA A 13 -10.55 3.34 24.18
N ALA A 14 -10.02 4.35 24.88
CA ALA A 14 -10.64 4.94 26.07
C ALA A 14 -11.96 5.64 25.76
N GLY A 15 -12.08 6.28 24.58
CA GLY A 15 -13.29 6.95 24.16
C GLY A 15 -14.42 6.01 23.67
N ASN A 16 -14.11 4.73 23.44
CA ASN A 16 -15.08 3.78 22.87
C ASN A 16 -15.02 2.39 23.55
N PRO A 17 -15.13 2.29 24.88
CA PRO A 17 -14.83 1.06 25.61
C PRO A 17 -15.75 -0.11 25.25
N LEU A 18 -17.03 0.12 24.98
CA LEU A 18 -17.98 -0.93 24.60
C LEU A 18 -17.71 -1.45 23.18
N GLN A 19 -17.38 -0.55 22.24
CA GLN A 19 -17.01 -0.94 20.89
C GLN A 19 -15.70 -1.72 20.88
N LEU A 20 -14.72 -1.32 21.70
CA LEU A 20 -13.45 -2.04 21.84
C LEU A 20 -13.70 -3.44 22.41
N ALA A 21 -14.51 -3.58 23.48
CA ALA A 21 -14.83 -4.88 24.05
C ALA A 21 -15.48 -5.83 23.02
N TYR A 22 -16.44 -5.33 22.24
CA TYR A 22 -17.06 -6.09 21.16
C TYR A 22 -16.05 -6.47 20.06
N ALA A 23 -15.20 -5.52 19.64
CA ALA A 23 -14.19 -5.76 18.64
C ALA A 23 -13.12 -6.78 19.09
N LEU A 24 -12.75 -6.76 20.39
CA LEU A 24 -11.83 -7.74 20.97
C LEU A 24 -12.37 -9.17 20.94
N LEU A 25 -13.70 -9.36 21.07
CA LEU A 25 -14.32 -10.67 20.92
C LEU A 25 -14.20 -11.22 19.49
N ASN A 26 -14.18 -10.32 18.49
CA ASN A 26 -14.11 -10.65 17.07
C ASN A 26 -12.69 -10.55 16.48
N ALA A 27 -11.71 -10.15 17.27
CA ALA A 27 -10.32 -10.03 16.85
C ALA A 27 -9.74 -11.42 16.51
N GLN A 28 -9.08 -11.54 15.35
CA GLN A 28 -8.54 -12.78 14.79
C GLN A 28 -7.01 -12.80 14.74
N GLY A 29 -6.36 -11.61 14.73
CA GLY A 29 -4.90 -11.49 14.72
C GLY A 29 -4.25 -11.91 16.04
N GLN A 30 -2.94 -12.17 16.00
CA GLN A 30 -2.14 -12.43 17.21
C GLN A 30 -2.06 -11.17 18.10
N ASP A 31 -1.89 -10.00 17.49
CA ASP A 31 -2.06 -8.71 18.15
C ASP A 31 -3.55 -8.34 18.17
N ARG A 32 -4.24 -8.90 19.16
CA ARG A 32 -5.70 -8.73 19.32
C ARG A 32 -6.12 -7.29 19.58
N LEU A 33 -5.26 -6.50 20.22
CA LEU A 33 -5.60 -5.10 20.52
C LEU A 33 -5.57 -4.26 19.25
N THR A 34 -4.50 -4.35 18.47
CA THR A 34 -4.40 -3.64 17.20
C THR A 34 -5.48 -4.11 16.21
N ASP A 35 -5.72 -5.42 16.12
CA ASP A 35 -6.81 -5.98 15.30
C ASP A 35 -8.18 -5.37 15.72
N ALA A 36 -8.49 -5.35 17.00
CA ALA A 36 -9.75 -4.79 17.52
C ALA A 36 -9.88 -3.29 17.23
N LEU A 37 -8.82 -2.51 17.35
CA LEU A 37 -8.83 -1.08 17.05
C LEU A 37 -9.17 -0.80 15.58
N PHE A 38 -8.62 -1.57 14.65
CA PHE A 38 -8.99 -1.47 13.23
C PHE A 38 -10.45 -1.87 12.99
N ARG A 39 -10.92 -2.98 13.61
CA ARG A 39 -12.33 -3.43 13.47
C ARG A 39 -13.33 -2.43 13.98
N MET A 40 -13.05 -1.78 15.13
CA MET A 40 -13.94 -0.77 15.72
C MET A 40 -14.37 0.32 14.76
N LYS A 41 -13.49 0.70 13.83
CA LYS A 41 -13.71 1.83 12.92
C LYS A 41 -13.79 1.40 11.45
N ALA A 42 -13.82 0.10 11.18
CA ALA A 42 -13.71 -0.44 9.84
C ALA A 42 -14.77 0.09 8.87
N GLU A 43 -16.05 0.12 9.26
CA GLU A 43 -17.12 0.64 8.41
C GLU A 43 -16.95 2.12 8.13
N GLN A 44 -16.64 2.92 9.16
CA GLN A 44 -16.38 4.35 9.01
C GLN A 44 -15.16 4.60 8.13
N MET A 45 -14.08 3.86 8.35
CA MET A 45 -12.85 3.98 7.57
C MET A 45 -13.09 3.61 6.10
N ALA A 46 -13.83 2.54 5.80
CA ALA A 46 -14.17 2.17 4.44
C ALA A 46 -15.05 3.22 3.76
N HIS A 47 -16.05 3.74 4.47
CA HIS A 47 -16.91 4.83 4.00
C HIS A 47 -16.09 6.09 3.68
N ASP A 48 -15.26 6.55 4.62
CA ASP A 48 -14.47 7.78 4.44
C ASP A 48 -13.43 7.63 3.33
N TYR A 49 -12.79 6.46 3.23
CA TYR A 49 -11.86 6.14 2.16
C TYR A 49 -12.56 6.20 0.79
N GLN A 50 -13.72 5.56 0.65
CA GLN A 50 -14.54 5.63 -0.57
C GLN A 50 -14.96 7.09 -0.87
N ALA A 51 -15.44 7.81 0.13
CA ALA A 51 -15.92 9.17 -0.05
C ALA A 51 -14.80 10.12 -0.50
N ILE A 52 -13.63 10.05 0.12
CA ILE A 52 -12.50 10.92 -0.20
C ILE A 52 -11.95 10.59 -1.60
N PHE A 53 -11.52 9.36 -1.84
CA PHE A 53 -10.86 9.00 -3.09
C PHE A 53 -11.82 8.92 -4.27
N GLY A 54 -13.05 8.44 -4.06
CA GLY A 54 -14.09 8.44 -5.09
C GLY A 54 -14.51 9.86 -5.48
N SER A 55 -14.66 10.77 -4.50
CA SER A 55 -14.97 12.18 -4.80
C SER A 55 -13.85 12.85 -5.58
N LEU A 56 -12.59 12.63 -5.21
CA LEU A 56 -11.44 13.16 -5.97
C LEU A 56 -11.40 12.61 -7.39
N ALA A 57 -11.57 11.30 -7.57
CA ALA A 57 -11.60 10.67 -8.89
C ALA A 57 -12.69 11.29 -9.78
N LYS A 58 -13.89 11.52 -9.22
CA LYS A 58 -15.03 12.11 -9.90
C LYS A 58 -14.82 13.59 -10.18
N GLU A 59 -14.36 14.37 -9.20
CA GLU A 59 -14.14 15.81 -9.34
C GLU A 59 -13.15 16.14 -10.45
N TYR A 60 -12.07 15.37 -10.54
CA TYR A 60 -11.02 15.58 -11.54
C TYR A 60 -11.21 14.74 -12.81
N GLY A 61 -12.21 13.88 -12.88
CA GLY A 61 -12.49 13.02 -14.04
C GLY A 61 -11.35 12.03 -14.35
N VAL A 62 -10.66 11.52 -13.33
CA VAL A 62 -9.46 10.67 -13.47
C VAL A 62 -9.67 9.29 -12.84
N THR A 63 -8.97 8.28 -13.38
CA THR A 63 -8.77 7.04 -12.65
C THR A 63 -7.75 7.25 -11.54
N LEU A 64 -8.06 6.86 -10.31
CA LEU A 64 -7.24 7.12 -9.14
C LEU A 64 -6.90 5.80 -8.43
N VAL A 65 -5.60 5.55 -8.19
CA VAL A 65 -5.13 4.48 -7.30
C VAL A 65 -4.94 5.09 -5.92
N ALA A 66 -5.76 4.68 -4.97
CA ALA A 66 -5.68 5.21 -3.61
C ALA A 66 -4.54 4.55 -2.82
N GLY A 67 -4.02 5.25 -1.83
CA GLY A 67 -3.12 4.69 -0.83
C GLY A 67 -3.74 3.50 -0.10
N SER A 68 -2.95 2.71 0.60
CA SER A 68 -3.48 1.51 1.26
C SER A 68 -4.21 1.82 2.58
N ILE A 69 -5.13 0.92 2.95
CA ILE A 69 -5.93 0.96 4.17
C ILE A 69 -6.10 -0.46 4.73
N VAL A 70 -6.19 -0.60 6.05
CA VAL A 70 -6.40 -1.90 6.71
C VAL A 70 -7.88 -2.07 7.03
N LEU A 71 -8.51 -3.10 6.45
CA LEU A 71 -9.94 -3.40 6.60
C LEU A 71 -10.21 -4.91 6.77
N PRO A 72 -11.28 -5.31 7.50
CA PRO A 72 -11.68 -6.71 7.62
C PRO A 72 -12.37 -7.19 6.34
N ALA A 73 -11.82 -8.25 5.75
CA ALA A 73 -12.32 -8.93 4.55
C ALA A 73 -13.00 -8.00 3.53
N PRO A 74 -12.31 -6.91 3.08
CA PRO A 74 -12.93 -5.91 2.22
C PRO A 74 -13.27 -6.49 0.84
N MET A 75 -14.40 -6.03 0.30
CA MET A 75 -14.86 -6.35 -1.06
C MET A 75 -15.56 -5.15 -1.70
N VAL A 76 -15.60 -5.12 -3.02
CA VAL A 76 -16.42 -4.17 -3.78
C VAL A 76 -17.70 -4.86 -4.24
N LYS A 77 -18.84 -4.24 -3.92
CA LYS A 77 -20.15 -4.65 -4.41
C LYS A 77 -20.87 -3.45 -5.00
N ASN A 78 -21.27 -3.57 -6.26
CA ASN A 78 -21.93 -2.49 -7.01
C ASN A 78 -21.14 -1.15 -6.99
N GLY A 79 -19.80 -1.22 -7.13
CA GLY A 79 -18.94 -0.03 -7.14
C GLY A 79 -18.68 0.59 -5.76
N VAL A 80 -19.10 -0.07 -4.68
CA VAL A 80 -18.93 0.41 -3.30
C VAL A 80 -18.05 -0.53 -2.50
N LEU A 81 -17.03 0.01 -1.85
CA LEU A 81 -16.15 -0.71 -0.93
C LEU A 81 -16.91 -1.03 0.37
N GLN A 82 -16.94 -2.28 0.73
CA GLN A 82 -17.62 -2.79 1.93
C GLN A 82 -16.65 -3.64 2.75
N VAL A 83 -16.90 -3.72 4.05
CA VAL A 83 -16.21 -4.61 4.97
C VAL A 83 -17.09 -5.80 5.33
N ASN A 84 -16.48 -6.92 5.68
CA ASN A 84 -17.18 -8.15 6.06
C ASN A 84 -16.48 -8.79 7.26
N ASP A 85 -17.10 -9.82 7.82
CA ASP A 85 -16.44 -10.68 8.81
C ASP A 85 -15.28 -11.43 8.15
N GLY A 86 -14.14 -11.45 8.81
CA GLY A 86 -12.96 -12.14 8.32
C GLY A 86 -11.65 -11.48 8.77
N PRO A 87 -10.50 -11.96 8.28
CA PRO A 87 -9.19 -11.38 8.61
C PRO A 87 -9.06 -9.92 8.15
N LEU A 88 -8.22 -9.17 8.86
CA LEU A 88 -7.80 -7.85 8.39
C LEU A 88 -6.82 -8.00 7.22
N TYR A 89 -7.00 -7.20 6.18
CA TYR A 89 -6.07 -7.09 5.06
C TYR A 89 -5.65 -5.63 4.87
N ASN A 90 -4.37 -5.41 4.60
CA ASN A 90 -3.92 -4.15 4.04
C ASN A 90 -4.28 -4.16 2.54
N VAL A 91 -5.08 -3.18 2.09
CA VAL A 91 -5.61 -3.15 0.71
C VAL A 91 -5.47 -1.77 0.07
N SER A 92 -5.35 -1.75 -1.25
CA SER A 92 -5.45 -0.55 -2.08
C SER A 92 -6.61 -0.72 -3.06
N GLN A 93 -7.36 0.36 -3.32
CA GLN A 93 -8.50 0.37 -4.22
C GLN A 93 -8.27 1.34 -5.38
N VAL A 94 -8.66 0.91 -6.56
CA VAL A 94 -8.72 1.78 -7.76
C VAL A 94 -10.11 2.38 -7.87
N PHE A 95 -10.21 3.67 -8.16
CA PHE A 95 -11.47 4.39 -8.40
C PHE A 95 -11.54 4.84 -9.85
N ALA A 96 -12.68 4.61 -10.48
CA ALA A 96 -12.97 5.11 -11.83
C ALA A 96 -13.26 6.62 -11.82
N SER A 97 -13.23 7.23 -12.98
CA SER A 97 -13.46 8.68 -13.16
C SER A 97 -14.88 9.16 -12.80
N ASP A 98 -15.82 8.25 -12.56
CA ASP A 98 -17.15 8.55 -12.02
C ASP A 98 -17.21 8.46 -10.48
N GLY A 99 -16.10 8.06 -9.84
CA GLY A 99 -15.97 7.90 -8.39
C GLY A 99 -16.31 6.51 -7.86
N THR A 100 -16.71 5.58 -8.71
CA THR A 100 -17.00 4.20 -8.30
C THR A 100 -15.72 3.40 -8.07
N ALA A 101 -15.74 2.46 -7.13
CA ALA A 101 -14.64 1.52 -6.94
C ALA A 101 -14.55 0.56 -8.15
N LEU A 102 -13.37 0.50 -8.77
CA LEU A 102 -13.10 -0.29 -9.97
C LEU A 102 -12.38 -1.60 -9.60
N GLY A 103 -12.97 -2.72 -9.97
CA GLY A 103 -12.45 -4.04 -9.59
C GLY A 103 -12.58 -4.35 -8.10
N GLN A 104 -11.93 -5.41 -7.63
CA GLN A 104 -11.85 -5.75 -6.21
C GLN A 104 -10.64 -5.08 -5.56
N PRO A 105 -10.66 -4.83 -4.23
CA PRO A 105 -9.53 -4.26 -3.52
C PRO A 105 -8.30 -5.16 -3.68
N GLN A 106 -7.19 -4.57 -4.08
CA GLN A 106 -5.94 -5.29 -4.13
C GLN A 106 -5.42 -5.52 -2.71
N ARG A 107 -5.27 -6.78 -2.31
CA ARG A 107 -4.76 -7.17 -0.99
C ARG A 107 -3.25 -7.28 -1.02
N LYS A 108 -2.59 -6.80 0.04
CA LYS A 108 -1.15 -6.93 0.22
C LYS A 108 -0.74 -8.39 0.30
N VAL A 109 0.27 -8.76 -0.48
CA VAL A 109 0.80 -10.13 -0.55
C VAL A 109 1.79 -10.39 0.58
N VAL A 110 2.67 -9.41 0.85
CA VAL A 110 3.74 -9.53 1.84
C VAL A 110 3.59 -8.48 2.93
N PRO A 111 2.79 -8.77 3.99
CA PRO A 111 2.80 -7.95 5.19
C PRO A 111 4.21 -7.93 5.81
N ILE A 112 4.69 -6.75 6.17
CA ILE A 112 5.95 -6.61 6.90
C ILE A 112 5.80 -7.09 8.36
N ILE A 113 6.90 -7.29 9.08
CA ILE A 113 6.89 -7.81 10.47
C ILE A 113 5.91 -7.02 11.35
N ASP A 114 5.89 -5.69 11.23
CA ASP A 114 5.01 -4.83 12.03
C ASP A 114 3.52 -5.00 11.70
N GLU A 115 3.18 -5.58 10.55
CA GLU A 115 1.80 -5.84 10.13
C GLU A 115 1.34 -7.28 10.42
N GLN A 116 2.25 -8.24 10.50
CA GLN A 116 1.94 -9.68 10.60
C GLN A 116 1.14 -10.06 11.84
N GLY A 117 1.24 -9.26 12.91
CA GLY A 117 0.48 -9.49 14.13
C GLY A 117 -1.03 -9.33 13.96
N PHE A 118 -1.49 -8.53 12.98
CA PHE A 118 -2.89 -8.18 12.82
C PHE A 118 -3.42 -8.22 11.38
N THR A 119 -2.57 -8.28 10.35
CA THR A 119 -3.03 -8.42 8.96
C THR A 119 -2.69 -9.79 8.39
N ALA A 120 -3.58 -10.28 7.53
CA ALA A 120 -3.38 -11.51 6.77
C ALA A 120 -2.66 -11.22 5.44
N ALA A 121 -1.76 -12.12 5.05
CA ALA A 121 -1.17 -12.13 3.72
C ALA A 121 -2.18 -12.63 2.67
N SER A 122 -2.04 -12.17 1.44
CA SER A 122 -2.74 -12.69 0.27
C SER A 122 -1.76 -13.46 -0.61
N PRO A 123 -2.16 -14.56 -1.28
CA PRO A 123 -1.26 -15.22 -2.22
C PRO A 123 -1.03 -14.34 -3.47
N ALA A 124 0.16 -14.40 -4.07
CA ALA A 124 0.48 -13.68 -5.30
C ALA A 124 -0.50 -13.99 -6.46
N SER A 125 -1.03 -15.22 -6.49
CA SER A 125 -2.05 -15.64 -7.48
C SER A 125 -3.39 -14.89 -7.35
N ALA A 126 -3.62 -14.21 -6.23
CA ALA A 126 -4.80 -13.36 -6.03
C ALA A 126 -4.63 -11.93 -6.58
N LEU A 127 -3.41 -11.54 -6.96
CA LEU A 127 -3.17 -10.27 -7.65
C LEU A 127 -3.99 -10.20 -8.93
N LYS A 128 -4.67 -9.07 -9.16
CA LYS A 128 -5.50 -8.83 -10.33
C LYS A 128 -5.10 -7.55 -11.04
N VAL A 129 -5.10 -7.62 -12.35
CA VAL A 129 -4.95 -6.44 -13.20
C VAL A 129 -6.33 -5.81 -13.37
N VAL A 130 -6.38 -4.49 -13.39
CA VAL A 130 -7.59 -3.68 -13.54
C VAL A 130 -7.50 -2.94 -14.88
N ASP A 131 -8.52 -3.08 -15.71
CA ASP A 131 -8.59 -2.34 -16.98
C ASP A 131 -8.89 -0.86 -16.70
N THR A 132 -8.06 0.02 -17.26
CA THR A 132 -8.19 1.48 -17.12
C THR A 132 -8.07 2.14 -18.49
N PRO A 133 -8.49 3.41 -18.65
CA PRO A 133 -8.28 4.14 -19.91
C PRO A 133 -6.80 4.28 -20.31
N ALA A 134 -5.86 4.19 -19.38
CA ALA A 134 -4.42 4.28 -19.62
C ALA A 134 -3.77 2.92 -19.89
N GLY A 135 -4.51 1.83 -19.83
CA GLY A 135 -4.01 0.47 -19.98
C GLY A 135 -4.33 -0.43 -18.79
N ARG A 136 -3.79 -1.63 -18.80
CA ARG A 136 -3.99 -2.66 -17.78
C ARG A 136 -3.09 -2.41 -16.58
N LEU A 137 -3.70 -2.04 -15.46
CA LEU A 137 -3.02 -1.59 -14.25
C LEU A 137 -2.88 -2.71 -13.22
N GLY A 138 -1.65 -2.98 -12.78
CA GLY A 138 -1.34 -3.77 -11.59
C GLY A 138 -1.04 -2.87 -10.40
N VAL A 139 -1.48 -3.26 -9.21
CA VAL A 139 -1.18 -2.56 -7.95
C VAL A 139 -0.40 -3.48 -7.03
N LEU A 140 0.76 -3.04 -6.55
CA LEU A 140 1.60 -3.72 -5.57
C LEU A 140 1.75 -2.81 -4.33
N ILE A 141 1.41 -3.31 -3.15
CA ILE A 141 1.42 -2.47 -1.95
C ILE A 141 2.79 -2.54 -1.26
N CYS A 142 3.57 -1.45 -1.36
CA CYS A 142 4.83 -1.27 -0.63
C CYS A 142 5.79 -2.47 -0.78
N ALA A 143 5.93 -3.30 0.25
CA ALA A 143 6.80 -4.48 0.27
C ALA A 143 6.50 -5.49 -0.85
N ASP A 144 5.28 -5.56 -1.36
CA ASP A 144 4.96 -6.46 -2.47
C ASP A 144 5.84 -6.22 -3.70
N SER A 145 6.28 -4.97 -3.91
CA SER A 145 7.11 -4.60 -5.05
C SER A 145 8.56 -5.10 -5.01
N TRP A 146 8.95 -5.75 -3.92
CA TRP A 146 10.31 -6.31 -3.75
C TRP A 146 10.41 -7.78 -4.16
N PHE A 147 9.27 -8.45 -4.40
CA PHE A 147 9.20 -9.91 -4.57
C PHE A 147 8.89 -10.30 -6.01
N PRO A 148 9.78 -11.09 -6.68
CA PRO A 148 9.65 -11.43 -8.10
C PRO A 148 8.40 -12.24 -8.43
N GLU A 149 7.89 -13.06 -7.50
CA GLU A 149 6.66 -13.85 -7.70
C GLU A 149 5.43 -12.98 -7.97
N ASN A 150 5.39 -11.75 -7.43
CA ASN A 150 4.29 -10.82 -7.66
C ASN A 150 4.30 -10.29 -9.10
N TYR A 151 5.47 -10.04 -9.64
CA TYR A 151 5.63 -9.63 -11.05
C TYR A 151 5.28 -10.80 -11.99
N ALA A 152 5.70 -12.02 -11.67
CA ALA A 152 5.35 -13.21 -12.45
C ALA A 152 3.83 -13.41 -12.50
N ALA A 153 3.12 -13.21 -11.38
CA ALA A 153 1.67 -13.31 -11.31
C ALA A 153 0.95 -12.24 -12.15
N LEU A 154 1.51 -11.03 -12.24
CA LEU A 154 0.98 -9.94 -13.05
C LEU A 154 1.33 -10.10 -14.55
N ALA A 155 2.54 -10.57 -14.87
CA ALA A 155 2.97 -10.82 -16.26
C ALA A 155 2.01 -11.77 -16.99
N GLY A 156 1.54 -12.82 -16.32
CA GLY A 156 0.53 -13.74 -16.86
C GLY A 156 -0.83 -13.10 -17.19
N GLN A 157 -1.04 -11.86 -16.73
CA GLN A 157 -2.26 -11.09 -16.96
C GLN A 157 -2.04 -9.91 -17.93
N HIS A 158 -0.88 -9.81 -18.59
CA HIS A 158 -0.55 -8.72 -19.54
C HIS A 158 -0.72 -7.32 -18.94
N VAL A 159 -0.04 -7.07 -17.82
CA VAL A 159 -0.03 -5.75 -17.18
C VAL A 159 0.75 -4.75 -18.04
N ASP A 160 0.20 -3.53 -18.19
CA ASP A 160 0.86 -2.42 -18.90
C ASP A 160 1.54 -1.45 -17.94
N LEU A 161 0.87 -1.21 -16.79
CA LEU A 161 1.24 -0.20 -15.82
C LEU A 161 1.31 -0.79 -14.40
N LEU A 162 2.27 -0.31 -13.60
CA LEU A 162 2.36 -0.65 -12.18
C LEU A 162 2.21 0.60 -11.30
N ALA A 163 1.35 0.52 -10.29
CA ALA A 163 1.24 1.52 -9.24
C ALA A 163 1.62 0.90 -7.89
N VAL A 164 2.51 1.57 -7.16
CA VAL A 164 3.01 1.08 -5.87
C VAL A 164 2.80 2.16 -4.81
N PRO A 165 1.68 2.17 -4.09
CA PRO A 165 1.55 2.99 -2.89
C PRO A 165 2.49 2.47 -1.80
N ALA A 166 3.30 3.34 -1.23
CA ALA A 166 4.33 2.99 -0.26
C ALA A 166 4.42 4.00 0.90
N PHE A 167 4.94 3.53 2.01
CA PHE A 167 5.31 4.35 3.15
C PHE A 167 6.65 3.89 3.71
N LEU A 168 7.50 4.85 4.00
CA LEU A 168 8.74 4.65 4.76
C LEU A 168 8.74 5.65 5.91
N THR A 169 8.97 5.18 7.12
CA THR A 169 9.06 6.05 8.30
C THR A 169 10.18 7.07 8.16
N GLY A 170 9.98 8.28 8.68
CA GLY A 170 10.95 9.36 8.65
C GLY A 170 12.26 9.10 9.41
N ASN A 171 12.97 10.16 9.75
CA ASN A 171 14.23 10.15 10.47
C ASN A 171 15.46 9.73 9.65
N GLY A 172 15.52 10.12 8.38
CA GLY A 172 16.65 9.88 7.49
C GLY A 172 16.77 8.43 7.03
N ASN A 173 15.71 7.64 7.14
CA ASN A 173 15.74 6.21 6.79
C ASN A 173 16.08 5.97 5.33
N TRP A 174 15.70 6.88 4.41
CA TRP A 174 16.04 6.78 3.00
C TRP A 174 17.55 6.72 2.73
N SER A 175 18.33 7.41 3.57
CA SER A 175 19.80 7.49 3.45
C SER A 175 20.55 6.52 4.38
N LYS A 176 19.84 5.79 5.26
CA LYS A 176 20.48 4.79 6.14
C LYS A 176 20.81 3.51 5.37
N PRO A 177 21.76 2.70 5.87
CA PRO A 177 22.01 1.38 5.34
C PRO A 177 20.74 0.54 5.30
N TRP A 178 20.47 -0.11 4.17
CA TRP A 178 19.34 -1.00 4.01
C TRP A 178 19.43 -2.18 4.98
N GLY A 179 18.35 -2.45 5.70
CA GLY A 179 18.30 -3.48 6.73
C GLY A 179 18.05 -4.91 6.25
N GLY A 180 17.78 -5.10 4.96
CA GLY A 180 17.40 -6.39 4.39
C GLY A 180 15.89 -6.51 4.14
N TYR A 181 15.47 -7.66 3.63
CA TYR A 181 14.07 -7.98 3.41
C TYR A 181 13.33 -8.10 4.74
N ASN A 182 12.10 -7.60 4.77
CA ASN A 182 11.25 -7.57 5.96
C ASN A 182 9.91 -8.26 5.64
N GLY A 183 9.49 -9.16 6.52
CA GLY A 183 8.20 -9.86 6.41
C GLY A 183 8.24 -11.19 5.68
N ALA A 184 9.21 -11.42 4.80
CA ALA A 184 9.42 -12.69 4.10
C ALA A 184 10.90 -12.93 3.84
N ALA A 185 11.25 -14.15 3.40
CA ALA A 185 12.61 -14.51 3.06
C ALA A 185 13.15 -13.71 1.87
N THR A 186 14.45 -13.45 1.87
CA THR A 186 15.14 -12.83 0.73
C THR A 186 14.94 -13.67 -0.53
N PRO A 187 14.47 -13.08 -1.64
CA PRO A 187 14.36 -13.79 -2.92
C PRO A 187 15.72 -14.32 -3.41
N THR A 188 15.69 -15.45 -4.09
CA THR A 188 16.91 -16.15 -4.56
C THR A 188 17.68 -15.40 -5.65
N ASP A 189 17.05 -14.43 -6.30
CA ASP A 189 17.66 -13.57 -7.32
C ASP A 189 18.37 -12.33 -6.73
N VAL A 190 18.44 -12.21 -5.39
CA VAL A 190 19.07 -11.11 -4.68
C VAL A 190 20.39 -11.57 -4.08
N ASP A 191 21.49 -10.97 -4.52
CA ASP A 191 22.86 -11.18 -4.05
C ASP A 191 23.39 -10.08 -3.12
N ILE A 192 22.60 -9.04 -2.91
CA ILE A 192 22.95 -7.86 -2.11
C ILE A 192 22.69 -8.15 -0.62
N LYS A 193 23.67 -7.88 0.20
CA LYS A 193 23.57 -8.05 1.66
C LYS A 193 23.07 -6.78 2.35
N PRO A 194 22.40 -6.91 3.51
CA PRO A 194 22.09 -5.77 4.36
C PRO A 194 23.32 -4.91 4.62
N GLY A 195 23.18 -3.60 4.51
CA GLY A 195 24.24 -2.62 4.71
C GLY A 195 25.05 -2.25 3.46
N GLU A 196 24.98 -3.01 2.37
CA GLU A 196 25.74 -2.71 1.14
C GLU A 196 25.16 -1.53 0.34
N LEU A 197 23.88 -1.25 0.50
CA LEU A 197 23.17 -0.13 -0.13
C LEU A 197 22.49 0.72 0.93
N THR A 198 22.15 1.96 0.59
CA THR A 198 21.17 2.70 1.37
C THR A 198 19.76 2.19 1.08
N GLU A 199 18.80 2.49 1.97
CA GLU A 199 17.39 2.16 1.77
C GLU A 199 16.88 2.67 0.41
N GLY A 200 17.18 3.93 0.08
CA GLY A 200 16.79 4.54 -1.19
C GLY A 200 17.41 3.87 -2.41
N GLN A 201 18.67 3.44 -2.34
CA GLN A 201 19.30 2.68 -3.42
C GLN A 201 18.69 1.28 -3.57
N ALA A 202 18.33 0.66 -2.44
CA ALA A 202 17.66 -0.63 -2.43
C ALA A 202 16.26 -0.54 -3.08
N TRP A 203 15.47 0.48 -2.76
CA TRP A 203 14.19 0.77 -3.42
C TRP A 203 14.31 0.93 -4.93
N GLN A 204 15.36 1.62 -5.41
CA GLN A 204 15.59 1.80 -6.84
C GLN A 204 16.00 0.50 -7.54
N ARG A 205 16.82 -0.32 -6.88
CA ARG A 205 17.42 -1.51 -7.51
C ARG A 205 16.59 -2.77 -7.38
N MET A 206 15.92 -2.97 -6.24
CA MET A 206 15.31 -4.25 -5.89
C MET A 206 13.78 -4.21 -5.78
N ALA A 207 13.18 -3.00 -5.77
CA ALA A 207 11.74 -2.83 -5.82
C ALA A 207 11.26 -2.56 -7.26
N MET A 208 10.13 -1.89 -7.43
CA MET A 208 9.44 -1.71 -8.71
C MET A 208 10.36 -1.26 -9.85
N ALA A 209 11.20 -0.25 -9.66
CA ALA A 209 12.03 0.27 -10.74
C ALA A 209 13.06 -0.75 -11.28
N GLY A 210 13.63 -1.57 -10.40
CA GLY A 210 14.57 -2.61 -10.78
C GLY A 210 13.91 -3.90 -11.30
N ARG A 211 12.60 -4.09 -11.05
CA ARG A 211 11.86 -5.32 -11.37
C ARG A 211 10.77 -5.17 -12.41
N ILE A 212 10.49 -3.96 -12.86
CA ILE A 212 9.33 -3.66 -13.74
C ILE A 212 9.28 -4.54 -14.98
N ASN A 213 10.44 -4.84 -15.59
CA ASN A 213 10.55 -5.69 -16.77
C ASN A 213 10.16 -7.15 -16.50
N GLN A 214 10.25 -7.62 -15.25
CA GLN A 214 9.84 -8.99 -14.87
C GLN A 214 8.32 -9.16 -14.95
N GLY A 215 7.56 -8.10 -14.72
CA GLY A 215 6.12 -8.07 -14.85
C GLY A 215 5.61 -7.84 -16.27
N GLY A 216 6.49 -7.46 -17.19
CA GLY A 216 6.11 -7.07 -18.56
C GLY A 216 5.47 -5.68 -18.65
N ALA A 217 5.39 -4.94 -17.57
CA ALA A 217 4.85 -3.58 -17.57
C ALA A 217 5.80 -2.59 -18.28
N GLN A 218 5.22 -1.66 -19.02
CA GLN A 218 5.96 -0.64 -19.78
C GLN A 218 6.36 0.55 -18.91
N ALA A 219 5.55 0.83 -17.89
CA ALA A 219 5.79 1.93 -16.98
C ALA A 219 5.25 1.64 -15.57
N GLY A 220 5.79 2.31 -14.59
CA GLY A 220 5.35 2.20 -13.21
C GLY A 220 5.72 3.41 -12.37
N ILE A 221 4.97 3.57 -11.28
CA ILE A 221 5.20 4.62 -10.31
C ILE A 221 5.12 4.07 -8.89
N THR A 222 6.14 4.35 -8.09
CA THR A 222 6.08 4.18 -6.63
C THR A 222 5.79 5.54 -6.01
N VAL A 223 4.69 5.64 -5.27
CA VAL A 223 4.27 6.86 -4.61
C VAL A 223 4.42 6.69 -3.11
N PHE A 224 5.37 7.40 -2.53
CA PHE A 224 5.54 7.44 -1.08
C PHE A 224 4.62 8.49 -0.46
N MET A 225 3.94 8.11 0.62
CA MET A 225 3.22 9.07 1.45
C MET A 225 4.18 10.14 1.96
N ARG A 226 3.78 11.40 1.87
CA ARG A 226 4.57 12.55 2.36
C ARG A 226 3.80 13.24 3.48
N GLY A 227 4.52 13.71 4.46
CA GLY A 227 3.97 14.47 5.57
C GLY A 227 4.32 13.91 6.94
N GLN A 228 3.69 14.49 7.94
CA GLN A 228 3.84 14.13 9.34
C GLN A 228 2.49 13.64 9.86
N LEU A 229 2.45 12.44 10.41
CA LEU A 229 1.28 11.88 11.06
C LEU A 229 1.64 11.64 12.54
N TRP A 230 1.29 12.57 13.40
CA TRP A 230 1.75 12.65 14.79
C TRP A 230 3.28 12.56 14.88
N ASP A 231 3.82 11.52 15.52
CA ASP A 231 5.25 11.24 15.65
C ASP A 231 5.84 10.46 14.45
N LEU A 232 4.99 10.02 13.51
CA LEU A 232 5.45 9.36 12.30
C LEU A 232 5.71 10.39 11.19
N GLY A 233 6.98 10.60 10.86
CA GLY A 233 7.36 11.27 9.62
C GLY A 233 7.39 10.30 8.44
N SER A 234 7.52 10.82 7.24
CA SER A 234 7.69 10.05 6.00
C SER A 234 8.98 10.45 5.29
N ASP A 235 9.73 9.48 4.81
CA ASP A 235 11.08 9.69 4.30
C ASP A 235 11.32 9.23 2.84
N GLY A 236 10.46 8.37 2.31
CA GLY A 236 10.61 7.83 0.97
C GLY A 236 10.56 8.90 -0.13
N GLN A 237 11.26 8.68 -1.23
CA GLN A 237 11.16 9.48 -2.45
C GLN A 237 10.36 8.72 -3.49
N SER A 238 9.29 9.34 -4.01
CA SER A 238 8.52 8.75 -5.11
C SER A 238 9.40 8.62 -6.36
N LEU A 239 9.18 7.56 -7.11
CA LEU A 239 9.98 7.28 -8.31
C LEU A 239 9.09 6.76 -9.45
N VAL A 240 9.50 7.05 -10.66
CA VAL A 240 8.89 6.55 -11.88
C VAL A 240 9.87 5.67 -12.63
N ALA A 241 9.38 4.65 -13.31
CA ALA A 241 10.16 3.82 -14.21
C ALA A 241 9.41 3.67 -15.53
N SER A 242 10.10 3.81 -16.64
CA SER A 242 9.58 3.61 -17.99
C SER A 242 10.72 3.33 -18.96
N GLN A 243 10.51 2.42 -19.92
CA GLN A 243 11.46 2.11 -20.99
C GLN A 243 12.87 1.77 -20.50
N GLY A 244 12.97 1.06 -19.36
CA GLY A 244 14.27 0.67 -18.78
C GLY A 244 15.02 1.78 -18.05
N GLN A 245 14.44 2.96 -17.93
CA GLN A 245 14.96 4.09 -17.16
C GLN A 245 14.08 4.35 -15.93
N HIS A 246 14.66 4.95 -14.90
CA HIS A 246 13.90 5.43 -13.75
C HIS A 246 14.38 6.80 -13.28
N ALA A 247 13.50 7.55 -12.65
CA ALA A 247 13.79 8.84 -12.07
C ALA A 247 13.13 8.99 -10.69
N LEU A 248 13.85 9.60 -9.78
CA LEU A 248 13.34 9.98 -8.46
C LEU A 248 12.66 11.35 -8.53
N ALA A 249 11.59 11.50 -7.74
CA ALA A 249 11.06 12.82 -7.44
C ALA A 249 12.14 13.69 -6.77
N ALA A 250 12.09 15.00 -6.98
CA ALA A 250 12.93 15.91 -6.24
C ALA A 250 12.69 15.79 -4.73
N GLU A 251 13.71 15.98 -3.92
CA GLU A 251 13.59 15.97 -2.46
C GLU A 251 12.64 17.07 -1.97
N GLY A 252 11.96 16.83 -0.85
CA GLY A 252 11.08 17.80 -0.21
C GLY A 252 10.02 17.16 0.67
N HIS A 253 9.46 17.94 1.60
CA HIS A 253 8.50 17.46 2.58
C HIS A 253 7.03 17.69 2.19
N GLY A 254 6.77 18.50 1.16
CA GLY A 254 5.41 18.82 0.72
C GLY A 254 4.87 17.86 -0.34
N ALA A 255 3.59 18.03 -0.66
CA ALA A 255 2.95 17.34 -1.77
C ALA A 255 3.64 17.67 -3.10
N ARG A 256 3.72 16.66 -3.97
CA ARG A 256 4.33 16.78 -5.31
C ARG A 256 3.49 16.08 -6.34
N LEU A 257 3.48 16.64 -7.52
CA LEU A 257 2.91 16.04 -8.71
C LEU A 257 4.06 15.61 -9.64
N ILE A 258 4.03 14.37 -10.08
CA ILE A 258 4.97 13.81 -11.06
C ILE A 258 4.14 13.40 -12.28
N ASN A 259 4.48 13.93 -13.45
CA ASN A 259 3.85 13.53 -14.70
C ASN A 259 4.72 12.50 -15.42
N LEU A 260 4.12 11.39 -15.83
CA LEU A 260 4.69 10.38 -16.68
C LEU A 260 3.85 10.30 -17.97
N TRP A 261 4.47 10.56 -19.10
CA TRP A 261 3.84 10.44 -20.42
C TRP A 261 4.22 9.10 -21.05
N LEU A 262 3.23 8.34 -21.50
CA LEU A 262 3.34 7.00 -22.08
C LEU A 262 3.12 7.02 -23.57
#